data_4fbb7213da5c99ee1291140ad1391e9d
#
_entry.id   4fbb7213da5c99ee1291140ad1391e9d
#
_cell.length_a   1.000
_cell.length_b   1.000
_cell.length_c   1.000
_cell.angle_alpha   90.00
_cell.angle_beta   90.00
_cell.angle_gamma   90.00
#
_symmetry.space_group_name_H-M   'P 1'
#
loop_
_entity.id
_entity.type
_entity.pdbx_description
1 polymer ?
#
loop_
_entity_poly.entity_id
_entity_poly.type
_entity_poly.pdbx_seq_one_letter_code
_entity_poly.pdbx_strand_id
1 'polypeptide(L)'
;MTSIKDLKADHRNARKRTDRSANLIAESLKRFGAARSIVIDEDNRILAGNGTVEGAKAAGIQNIRVIETDGTEIIAVKRTGLSEDDKIGLALADNRTSDLSDWDKDMLQQLSAEHDLAPWFEADDLAEIIGEAEQLPTEGLTDADDVPEPPEEPITKPGDVWLLGNHRVMCGDSTSVDSVEALMAGVKADCVWTDPPYGVAYVGGVSHDPKYAKKREAKGLTIENDALNDDELTDFLRASLGVAFAACKDGAAWYVAAPAGPLFHCFGTVLKDFGVWRHTLAWVKSAFVFGRSDYHYQHEAIFYGWKPGSAHKWTGDRKQSSTLNFDRPKGSENPGHPTPKPVELVEYCLGNSSGRGDVVLEPFGGSGSTLIACEKTGRHARLMELDPKYCDVIVKRWEQFTGNKAMLELISEAF
;
A
#
# COMPACT_ATOMS: atom_id res chain seq x y z
N MET A 1 -16.37 -30.98 40.73
CA MET A 1 -15.40 -30.65 39.68
C MET A 1 -16.08 -30.95 38.38
N THR A 2 -16.14 -29.99 37.48
CA THR A 2 -16.73 -30.18 36.14
C THR A 2 -15.70 -30.86 35.24
N SER A 3 -16.12 -31.78 34.36
CA SER A 3 -15.22 -32.44 33.42
C SER A 3 -15.09 -31.59 32.15
N ILE A 4 -13.91 -31.63 31.53
CA ILE A 4 -13.70 -31.00 30.22
C ILE A 4 -14.66 -31.55 29.14
N LYS A 5 -15.22 -32.75 29.38
CA LYS A 5 -16.21 -33.39 28.49
C LYS A 5 -17.59 -32.73 28.56
N ASP A 6 -17.87 -32.00 29.63
CA ASP A 6 -19.14 -31.31 29.84
C ASP A 6 -19.24 -29.99 29.10
N LEU A 7 -18.09 -29.52 28.54
CA LEU A 7 -18.04 -28.30 27.75
C LEU A 7 -18.50 -28.52 26.32
N LYS A 8 -19.31 -27.57 25.84
CA LYS A 8 -19.81 -27.49 24.47
C LYS A 8 -18.97 -26.52 23.67
N ALA A 9 -18.50 -26.93 22.49
CA ALA A 9 -17.82 -26.04 21.57
C ALA A 9 -18.80 -24.98 21.04
N ASP A 10 -18.34 -23.75 20.86
CA ASP A 10 -19.11 -22.72 20.18
C ASP A 10 -19.04 -22.96 18.66
N HIS A 11 -20.20 -23.25 18.07
CA HIS A 11 -20.32 -23.45 16.61
C HIS A 11 -20.17 -22.14 15.82
N ARG A 12 -20.23 -20.96 16.50
CA ARG A 12 -20.05 -19.63 15.93
C ARG A 12 -18.63 -19.09 16.12
N ASN A 13 -17.66 -19.98 16.44
CA ASN A 13 -16.28 -19.57 16.62
C ASN A 13 -15.67 -19.12 15.28
N ALA A 14 -15.46 -17.83 15.12
CA ALA A 14 -14.89 -17.20 13.93
C ALA A 14 -13.36 -17.31 13.80
N ARG A 15 -12.67 -18.06 14.70
CA ARG A 15 -11.22 -18.30 14.59
C ARG A 15 -10.94 -19.70 14.06
N LYS A 16 -10.27 -19.78 12.90
CA LYS A 16 -9.67 -21.01 12.35
C LYS A 16 -8.26 -21.19 12.89
N ARG A 17 -7.90 -22.41 13.21
CA ARG A 17 -6.57 -22.75 13.65
C ARG A 17 -5.82 -23.50 12.60
N THR A 18 -4.54 -23.15 12.46
CA THR A 18 -3.60 -23.96 11.69
C THR A 18 -3.16 -25.17 12.54
N ASP A 19 -2.78 -26.26 11.88
CA ASP A 19 -2.22 -27.44 12.58
C ASP A 19 -1.02 -27.06 13.45
N ARG A 20 -0.24 -26.06 13.02
CA ARG A 20 0.90 -25.53 13.76
C ARG A 20 0.48 -24.85 15.06
N SER A 21 -0.57 -24.04 15.03
CA SER A 21 -1.14 -23.42 16.24
C SER A 21 -1.69 -24.45 17.21
N ALA A 22 -2.44 -25.44 16.72
CA ALA A 22 -3.00 -26.51 17.55
C ALA A 22 -1.91 -27.35 18.25
N ASN A 23 -0.85 -27.71 17.53
CA ASN A 23 0.29 -28.45 18.07
C ASN A 23 1.04 -27.63 19.14
N LEU A 24 1.28 -26.33 18.89
CA LEU A 24 1.95 -25.45 19.84
C LEU A 24 1.16 -25.31 21.17
N ILE A 25 -0.16 -25.20 21.09
CA ILE A 25 -1.04 -25.16 22.28
C ILE A 25 -0.94 -26.49 23.05
N ALA A 26 -1.04 -27.62 22.37
CA ALA A 26 -0.96 -28.93 23.01
C ALA A 26 0.40 -29.18 23.69
N GLU A 27 1.50 -28.79 23.03
CA GLU A 27 2.86 -28.89 23.60
C GLU A 27 3.06 -27.95 24.80
N SER A 28 2.57 -26.71 24.71
CA SER A 28 2.60 -25.74 25.80
C SER A 28 1.86 -26.30 27.03
N LEU A 29 0.67 -26.85 26.83
CA LEU A 29 -0.13 -27.45 27.91
C LEU A 29 0.51 -28.72 28.50
N LYS A 30 1.17 -29.54 27.70
CA LYS A 30 1.95 -30.70 28.17
C LYS A 30 3.14 -30.28 29.01
N ARG A 31 3.88 -29.26 28.58
CA ARG A 31 5.12 -28.80 29.22
C ARG A 31 4.85 -27.97 30.47
N PHE A 32 3.96 -26.98 30.37
CA PHE A 32 3.75 -25.99 31.41
C PHE A 32 2.46 -26.24 32.23
N GLY A 33 1.57 -27.12 31.77
CA GLY A 33 0.23 -27.33 32.32
C GLY A 33 -0.72 -26.19 31.96
N ALA A 34 -1.96 -26.25 32.44
CA ALA A 34 -2.95 -25.20 32.20
C ALA A 34 -2.57 -23.92 32.98
N ALA A 35 -2.31 -22.85 32.24
CA ALA A 35 -1.96 -21.54 32.77
C ALA A 35 -2.94 -20.43 32.30
N ARG A 36 -3.82 -20.72 31.35
CA ARG A 36 -4.89 -19.86 30.88
C ARG A 36 -6.25 -20.26 31.41
N SER A 37 -7.11 -19.28 31.66
CA SER A 37 -8.54 -19.48 31.84
C SER A 37 -9.27 -19.56 30.49
N ILE A 38 -10.46 -20.15 30.51
CA ILE A 38 -11.43 -20.11 29.43
C ILE A 38 -12.68 -19.39 29.94
N VAL A 39 -13.51 -18.87 29.04
CA VAL A 39 -14.79 -18.27 29.39
C VAL A 39 -15.90 -19.18 28.87
N ILE A 40 -16.88 -19.47 29.69
CA ILE A 40 -18.06 -20.28 29.34
C ILE A 40 -19.33 -19.55 29.77
N ASP A 41 -20.44 -19.85 29.10
CA ASP A 41 -21.77 -19.38 29.50
C ASP A 41 -22.44 -20.33 30.53
N GLU A 42 -23.65 -20.01 30.92
CA GLU A 42 -24.48 -20.80 31.82
C GLU A 42 -24.82 -22.21 31.31
N ASP A 43 -24.75 -22.43 30.01
CA ASP A 43 -24.98 -23.69 29.34
C ASP A 43 -23.70 -24.52 29.11
N ASN A 44 -22.58 -24.10 29.68
CA ASN A 44 -21.23 -24.62 29.50
C ASN A 44 -20.72 -24.53 28.02
N ARG A 45 -21.22 -23.57 27.24
CA ARG A 45 -20.69 -23.27 25.89
C ARG A 45 -19.43 -22.41 26.04
N ILE A 46 -18.41 -22.72 25.28
CA ILE A 46 -17.12 -22.02 25.33
C ILE A 46 -17.23 -20.72 24.53
N LEU A 47 -17.29 -19.59 25.21
CA LEU A 47 -17.27 -18.26 24.60
C LEU A 47 -15.86 -17.83 24.19
N ALA A 48 -14.84 -18.17 25.01
CA ALA A 48 -13.44 -17.92 24.67
C ALA A 48 -12.56 -19.09 25.16
N GLY A 49 -11.52 -19.43 24.38
CA GLY A 49 -10.56 -20.46 24.72
C GLY A 49 -10.82 -21.84 24.12
N ASN A 50 -11.55 -21.96 23.00
CA ASN A 50 -11.77 -23.23 22.28
C ASN A 50 -10.46 -24.00 22.05
N GLY A 51 -9.36 -23.31 21.66
CA GLY A 51 -8.04 -23.92 21.49
C GLY A 51 -7.41 -24.45 22.75
N THR A 52 -7.62 -23.76 23.83
CA THR A 52 -7.12 -24.22 25.13
C THR A 52 -7.83 -25.52 25.52
N VAL A 53 -9.14 -25.64 25.27
CA VAL A 53 -9.91 -26.86 25.58
C VAL A 53 -9.49 -28.02 24.67
N GLU A 54 -9.32 -27.79 23.36
CA GLU A 54 -8.84 -28.83 22.42
C GLU A 54 -7.41 -29.29 22.78
N GLY A 55 -6.50 -28.34 23.01
CA GLY A 55 -5.14 -28.64 23.44
C GLY A 55 -5.09 -29.35 24.79
N ALA A 56 -5.98 -28.98 25.75
CA ALA A 56 -6.08 -29.64 27.04
C ALA A 56 -6.54 -31.10 26.88
N LYS A 57 -7.54 -31.37 26.02
CA LYS A 57 -7.96 -32.73 25.65
C LYS A 57 -6.78 -33.53 25.09
N ALA A 58 -6.02 -32.95 24.13
CA ALA A 58 -4.84 -33.56 23.53
C ALA A 58 -3.68 -33.76 24.53
N ALA A 59 -3.56 -32.91 25.53
CA ALA A 59 -2.58 -33.01 26.62
C ALA A 59 -3.03 -33.95 27.78
N GLY A 60 -4.25 -34.52 27.73
CA GLY A 60 -4.78 -35.42 28.73
C GLY A 60 -5.33 -34.73 29.99
N ILE A 61 -5.56 -33.44 29.98
CA ILE A 61 -6.15 -32.67 31.09
C ILE A 61 -7.67 -32.91 31.07
N GLN A 62 -8.22 -33.42 32.18
CA GLN A 62 -9.63 -33.79 32.26
C GLN A 62 -10.47 -32.93 33.21
N ASN A 63 -9.85 -32.30 34.18
CA ASN A 63 -10.54 -31.58 35.27
C ASN A 63 -10.56 -30.08 34.98
N ILE A 64 -11.71 -29.48 35.26
CA ILE A 64 -11.91 -28.02 35.19
C ILE A 64 -12.40 -27.51 36.55
N ARG A 65 -11.88 -26.36 36.94
CA ARG A 65 -12.42 -25.57 38.05
C ARG A 65 -13.21 -24.41 37.45
N VAL A 66 -14.50 -24.39 37.68
CA VAL A 66 -15.38 -23.28 37.30
C VAL A 66 -15.41 -22.27 38.44
N ILE A 67 -15.31 -20.99 38.12
CA ILE A 67 -15.49 -19.87 39.00
C ILE A 67 -16.56 -19.00 38.38
N GLU A 68 -17.64 -18.76 39.08
CA GLU A 68 -18.70 -17.84 38.67
C GLU A 68 -18.31 -16.42 39.07
N THR A 69 -18.48 -15.45 38.19
CA THR A 69 -18.16 -14.04 38.40
C THR A 69 -19.18 -13.17 37.68
N ASP A 70 -19.43 -12.00 38.19
CA ASP A 70 -20.26 -10.97 37.57
C ASP A 70 -19.49 -10.04 36.62
N GLY A 71 -18.20 -10.32 36.40
CA GLY A 71 -17.33 -9.52 35.51
C GLY A 71 -16.73 -8.27 36.17
N THR A 72 -16.92 -8.06 37.45
CA THR A 72 -16.39 -6.90 38.18
C THR A 72 -14.95 -7.11 38.71
N GLU A 73 -14.43 -8.33 38.58
CA GLU A 73 -13.08 -8.70 39.02
C GLU A 73 -12.30 -9.46 37.93
N ILE A 74 -10.98 -9.37 37.94
CA ILE A 74 -10.09 -10.13 37.09
C ILE A 74 -9.70 -11.43 37.79
N ILE A 75 -9.93 -12.58 37.15
CA ILE A 75 -9.50 -13.89 37.64
C ILE A 75 -8.07 -14.17 37.15
N ALA A 76 -7.13 -14.21 38.06
CA ALA A 76 -5.73 -14.48 37.79
C ALA A 76 -5.37 -15.94 38.13
N VAL A 77 -4.76 -16.65 37.17
CA VAL A 77 -4.19 -17.98 37.39
C VAL A 77 -2.74 -17.85 37.86
N LYS A 78 -2.50 -18.08 39.14
CA LYS A 78 -1.14 -18.03 39.70
C LYS A 78 -0.46 -19.40 39.56
N ARG A 79 0.66 -19.44 38.83
CA ARG A 79 1.50 -20.64 38.67
C ARG A 79 2.73 -20.52 39.56
N THR A 80 3.03 -21.60 40.28
CA THR A 80 4.22 -21.72 41.14
C THR A 80 5.09 -22.88 40.70
N GLY A 81 6.41 -22.81 40.94
CA GLY A 81 7.34 -23.88 40.64
C GLY A 81 7.86 -23.94 39.18
N LEU A 82 7.57 -22.92 38.38
CA LEU A 82 8.16 -22.78 37.06
C LEU A 82 9.58 -22.21 37.13
N SER A 83 10.53 -22.77 36.34
CA SER A 83 11.84 -22.17 36.14
C SER A 83 11.72 -20.84 35.37
N GLU A 84 12.76 -20.02 35.32
CA GLU A 84 12.76 -18.78 34.55
C GLU A 84 12.57 -19.08 33.04
N ASP A 85 13.23 -20.09 32.52
CA ASP A 85 13.08 -20.52 31.13
C ASP A 85 11.65 -20.99 30.81
N ASP A 86 10.98 -21.65 31.75
CA ASP A 86 9.59 -22.07 31.56
C ASP A 86 8.62 -20.88 31.65
N LYS A 87 8.92 -19.85 32.45
CA LYS A 87 8.13 -18.60 32.47
C LYS A 87 8.23 -17.86 31.14
N ILE A 88 9.46 -17.74 30.60
CA ILE A 88 9.70 -17.12 29.29
C ILE A 88 9.02 -17.95 28.20
N GLY A 89 9.20 -19.27 28.23
CA GLY A 89 8.60 -20.18 27.26
C GLY A 89 7.07 -20.13 27.25
N LEU A 90 6.45 -20.06 28.43
CA LEU A 90 5.00 -19.90 28.56
C LEU A 90 4.50 -18.59 27.98
N ALA A 91 5.16 -17.46 28.29
CA ALA A 91 4.80 -16.15 27.78
C ALA A 91 4.92 -16.08 26.23
N LEU A 92 6.01 -16.62 25.67
CA LEU A 92 6.22 -16.67 24.24
C LEU A 92 5.20 -17.57 23.53
N ALA A 93 4.89 -18.74 24.08
CA ALA A 93 3.90 -19.65 23.51
C ALA A 93 2.49 -19.02 23.52
N ASP A 94 2.17 -18.27 24.56
CA ASP A 94 0.88 -17.57 24.69
C ASP A 94 0.66 -16.54 23.57
N ASN A 95 1.63 -15.67 23.35
CA ASN A 95 1.59 -14.67 22.29
C ASN A 95 1.59 -15.33 20.90
N ARG A 96 2.50 -16.28 20.67
CA ARG A 96 2.67 -16.93 19.36
C ARG A 96 1.47 -17.74 18.89
N THR A 97 0.68 -18.30 19.80
CA THR A 97 -0.55 -19.03 19.42
C THR A 97 -1.63 -18.13 18.88
N SER A 98 -1.67 -16.87 19.29
CA SER A 98 -2.59 -15.86 18.75
C SER A 98 -2.18 -15.45 17.33
N ASP A 99 -0.89 -15.23 17.08
CA ASP A 99 -0.32 -14.85 15.77
C ASP A 99 -0.51 -15.94 14.69
N LEU A 100 -0.62 -17.21 15.08
CA LEU A 100 -0.76 -18.35 14.17
C LEU A 100 -2.20 -18.78 13.90
N SER A 101 -3.19 -17.98 14.32
CA SER A 101 -4.61 -18.24 14.08
C SER A 101 -5.17 -17.29 13.03
N ASP A 102 -5.97 -17.81 12.10
CA ASP A 102 -6.66 -17.03 11.09
C ASP A 102 -8.14 -16.83 11.44
N TRP A 103 -8.77 -15.83 10.79
CA TRP A 103 -10.22 -15.64 10.87
C TRP A 103 -10.95 -16.59 9.93
N ASP A 104 -12.09 -17.11 10.40
CA ASP A 104 -13.05 -17.81 9.56
C ASP A 104 -13.93 -16.79 8.84
N LYS A 105 -13.64 -16.56 7.56
CA LYS A 105 -14.31 -15.52 6.76
C LYS A 105 -15.80 -15.76 6.64
N ASP A 106 -16.21 -17.01 6.38
CA ASP A 106 -17.60 -17.37 6.19
C ASP A 106 -18.39 -17.16 7.50
N MET A 107 -17.76 -17.52 8.63
CA MET A 107 -18.36 -17.31 9.95
C MET A 107 -18.45 -15.82 10.32
N LEU A 108 -17.40 -15.03 10.03
CA LEU A 108 -17.45 -13.57 10.27
C LEU A 108 -18.51 -12.90 9.40
N GLN A 109 -18.66 -13.32 8.15
CA GLN A 109 -19.70 -12.82 7.25
C GLN A 109 -21.10 -13.12 7.78
N GLN A 110 -21.32 -14.34 8.28
CA GLN A 110 -22.59 -14.68 8.90
C GLN A 110 -22.85 -13.85 10.16
N LEU A 111 -21.83 -13.68 11.02
CA LEU A 111 -21.94 -12.87 12.25
C LEU A 111 -22.19 -11.39 11.95
N SER A 112 -21.59 -10.84 10.90
CA SER A 112 -21.82 -9.44 10.49
C SER A 112 -23.24 -9.20 9.97
N ALA A 113 -23.86 -10.23 9.37
CA ALA A 113 -25.25 -10.16 8.95
C ALA A 113 -26.26 -10.26 10.11
N GLU A 114 -25.90 -10.94 11.20
CA GLU A 114 -26.76 -11.19 12.35
C GLU A 114 -26.54 -10.20 13.52
N HIS A 115 -25.34 -9.61 13.61
CA HIS A 115 -24.90 -8.78 14.74
C HIS A 115 -24.11 -7.55 14.27
N ASP A 116 -24.21 -6.45 15.02
CA ASP A 116 -23.33 -5.29 14.87
C ASP A 116 -21.93 -5.63 15.38
N LEU A 117 -20.94 -5.70 14.48
CA LEU A 117 -19.54 -5.97 14.80
C LEU A 117 -18.68 -4.71 14.92
N ALA A 118 -19.21 -3.51 14.67
CA ALA A 118 -18.48 -2.25 14.74
C ALA A 118 -17.78 -1.98 16.09
N PRO A 119 -18.30 -2.45 17.26
CA PRO A 119 -17.58 -2.30 18.54
C PRO A 119 -16.23 -3.06 18.62
N TRP A 120 -15.98 -4.02 17.74
CA TRP A 120 -14.81 -4.93 17.79
C TRP A 120 -13.95 -4.91 16.55
N PHE A 121 -14.48 -4.37 15.42
CA PHE A 121 -13.78 -4.27 14.14
C PHE A 121 -14.02 -2.90 13.53
N GLU A 122 -12.96 -2.27 13.06
CA GLU A 122 -13.12 -1.18 12.10
C GLU A 122 -13.76 -1.74 10.81
N ALA A 123 -14.58 -0.93 10.14
CA ALA A 123 -15.32 -1.39 8.96
C ALA A 123 -14.39 -1.94 7.86
N ASP A 124 -13.26 -1.26 7.65
CA ASP A 124 -12.26 -1.65 6.65
C ASP A 124 -11.55 -2.95 7.02
N ASP A 125 -11.20 -3.15 8.31
CA ASP A 125 -10.58 -4.39 8.81
C ASP A 125 -11.52 -5.59 8.63
N LEU A 126 -12.80 -5.40 8.96
CA LEU A 126 -13.80 -6.45 8.80
C LEU A 126 -14.01 -6.79 7.32
N ALA A 127 -14.14 -5.78 6.47
CA ALA A 127 -14.29 -5.94 5.02
C ALA A 127 -13.06 -6.66 4.40
N GLU A 128 -11.85 -6.35 4.86
CA GLU A 128 -10.63 -7.04 4.44
C GLU A 128 -10.65 -8.52 4.82
N ILE A 129 -11.06 -8.83 6.07
CA ILE A 129 -11.06 -10.20 6.56
C ILE A 129 -12.11 -11.05 5.87
N ILE A 130 -13.35 -10.58 5.72
CA ILE A 130 -14.45 -11.35 5.11
C ILE A 130 -14.39 -11.34 3.58
N GLY A 131 -13.61 -10.43 2.98
CA GLY A 131 -13.55 -10.29 1.53
C GLY A 131 -14.79 -9.60 0.94
N GLU A 132 -15.61 -8.94 1.78
CA GLU A 132 -16.68 -8.02 1.39
C GLU A 132 -16.17 -6.61 1.10
N ALA A 133 -14.87 -6.42 1.11
CA ALA A 133 -14.36 -5.23 0.47
C ALA A 133 -15.09 -5.13 -0.87
N GLU A 134 -15.85 -4.07 -1.08
CA GLU A 134 -16.51 -3.76 -2.34
C GLU A 134 -15.68 -4.33 -3.46
N GLN A 135 -16.30 -5.18 -4.30
CA GLN A 135 -15.62 -5.64 -5.49
C GLN A 135 -15.17 -4.37 -6.17
N LEU A 136 -13.91 -4.02 -5.98
CA LEU A 136 -13.35 -2.96 -6.78
C LEU A 136 -13.71 -3.32 -8.20
N PRO A 137 -14.21 -2.40 -9.00
CA PRO A 137 -14.35 -2.67 -10.40
C PRO A 137 -12.96 -3.04 -10.90
N THR A 138 -12.68 -4.36 -10.94
CA THR A 138 -11.45 -4.90 -11.53
C THR A 138 -11.36 -4.49 -12.98
N GLU A 139 -12.49 -4.09 -13.55
CA GLU A 139 -12.64 -3.49 -14.86
C GLU A 139 -13.32 -2.12 -14.68
N GLY A 140 -12.56 -1.03 -14.91
CA GLY A 140 -13.13 0.31 -15.01
C GLY A 140 -14.05 0.44 -16.23
N LEU A 141 -14.78 1.55 -16.33
CA LEU A 141 -15.64 1.84 -17.48
C LEU A 141 -14.84 2.14 -18.76
N THR A 142 -13.52 2.41 -18.63
CA THR A 142 -12.56 2.62 -19.73
C THR A 142 -11.34 1.73 -19.53
N ASP A 143 -10.49 1.59 -20.56
CA ASP A 143 -9.19 0.95 -20.39
C ASP A 143 -8.38 1.71 -19.33
N ALA A 144 -7.72 0.98 -18.44
CA ALA A 144 -6.96 1.58 -17.35
C ALA A 144 -5.83 2.49 -17.85
N ASP A 145 -5.25 2.17 -18.99
CA ASP A 145 -4.16 2.92 -19.62
C ASP A 145 -4.65 4.07 -20.53
N ASP A 146 -5.95 4.23 -20.74
CA ASP A 146 -6.50 5.34 -21.50
C ASP A 146 -6.23 6.68 -20.79
N VAL A 147 -5.64 7.63 -21.52
CA VAL A 147 -5.32 8.97 -21.04
C VAL A 147 -6.10 10.01 -21.86
N PRO A 148 -6.95 10.83 -21.23
CA PRO A 148 -7.66 11.91 -21.91
C PRO A 148 -6.70 12.97 -22.45
N GLU A 149 -7.10 13.64 -23.55
CA GLU A 149 -6.38 14.81 -24.06
C GLU A 149 -6.42 15.96 -23.02
N PRO A 150 -5.28 16.66 -22.80
CA PRO A 150 -5.26 17.85 -21.95
C PRO A 150 -6.21 18.93 -22.49
N PRO A 151 -6.90 19.67 -21.63
CA PRO A 151 -7.75 20.78 -22.05
C PRO A 151 -6.93 21.94 -22.62
N GLU A 152 -7.50 22.73 -23.51
CA GLU A 152 -6.86 23.97 -23.99
C GLU A 152 -6.68 24.97 -22.84
N GLU A 153 -7.73 25.17 -22.06
CA GLU A 153 -7.74 25.99 -20.84
C GLU A 153 -8.03 25.11 -19.62
N PRO A 154 -7.15 25.11 -18.60
CA PRO A 154 -7.36 24.30 -17.41
C PRO A 154 -8.45 24.90 -16.51
N ILE A 155 -9.20 24.04 -15.85
CA ILE A 155 -10.14 24.41 -14.79
C ILE A 155 -9.38 24.54 -13.47
N THR A 156 -8.45 23.64 -13.23
CA THR A 156 -7.58 23.59 -12.03
C THR A 156 -6.64 24.79 -12.00
N LYS A 157 -6.37 25.27 -10.80
CA LYS A 157 -5.42 26.37 -10.52
C LYS A 157 -4.34 25.89 -9.55
N PRO A 158 -3.14 26.50 -9.57
CA PRO A 158 -2.14 26.23 -8.56
C PRO A 158 -2.71 26.41 -7.13
N GLY A 159 -2.49 25.42 -6.28
CA GLY A 159 -3.02 25.35 -4.94
C GLY A 159 -4.33 24.56 -4.79
N ASP A 160 -5.06 24.30 -5.88
CA ASP A 160 -6.29 23.52 -5.83
C ASP A 160 -6.02 22.07 -5.40
N VAL A 161 -6.92 21.53 -4.56
CA VAL A 161 -6.95 20.14 -4.14
C VAL A 161 -8.27 19.51 -4.59
N TRP A 162 -8.18 18.46 -5.36
CA TRP A 162 -9.31 17.65 -5.80
C TRP A 162 -9.48 16.42 -4.93
N LEU A 163 -10.72 16.11 -4.56
CA LEU A 163 -11.13 14.90 -3.86
C LEU A 163 -11.77 13.93 -4.87
N LEU A 164 -11.18 12.76 -5.03
CA LEU A 164 -11.60 11.72 -5.97
C LEU A 164 -11.90 10.44 -5.18
N GLY A 165 -13.09 10.33 -4.61
CA GLY A 165 -13.37 9.29 -3.61
C GLY A 165 -12.42 9.39 -2.42
N ASN A 166 -11.62 8.36 -2.19
CA ASN A 166 -10.60 8.32 -1.12
C ASN A 166 -9.24 8.92 -1.54
N HIS A 167 -9.11 9.36 -2.80
CA HIS A 167 -7.87 9.93 -3.32
C HIS A 167 -7.87 11.45 -3.23
N ARG A 168 -6.66 12.03 -3.29
CA ARG A 168 -6.45 13.48 -3.36
C ARG A 168 -5.44 13.79 -4.46
N VAL A 169 -5.74 14.80 -5.25
CA VAL A 169 -4.84 15.36 -6.28
C VAL A 169 -4.68 16.83 -6.02
N MET A 170 -3.43 17.29 -5.91
CA MET A 170 -3.12 18.70 -5.68
C MET A 170 -2.33 19.28 -6.86
N CYS A 171 -2.75 20.43 -7.33
CA CYS A 171 -1.96 21.23 -8.25
C CYS A 171 -0.93 22.03 -7.47
N GLY A 172 0.34 21.56 -7.48
CA GLY A 172 1.36 22.17 -6.64
C GLY A 172 2.80 21.72 -6.94
N ASP A 173 3.73 22.31 -6.22
CA ASP A 173 5.17 22.03 -6.33
C ASP A 173 5.56 20.95 -5.29
N SER A 174 6.12 19.83 -5.78
CA SER A 174 6.60 18.72 -4.95
C SER A 174 7.79 19.06 -4.06
N THR A 175 8.46 20.20 -4.29
CA THR A 175 9.53 20.71 -3.43
C THR A 175 9.00 21.55 -2.25
N SER A 176 7.71 21.91 -2.27
CA SER A 176 7.06 22.71 -1.22
C SER A 176 6.55 21.82 -0.08
N VAL A 177 7.07 22.02 1.13
CA VAL A 177 6.63 21.32 2.34
C VAL A 177 5.13 21.58 2.60
N ASP A 178 4.72 22.86 2.53
CA ASP A 178 3.34 23.27 2.80
C ASP A 178 2.35 22.61 1.82
N SER A 179 2.73 22.52 0.54
CA SER A 179 1.90 21.86 -0.47
C SER A 179 1.75 20.36 -0.21
N VAL A 180 2.85 19.67 0.14
CA VAL A 180 2.79 18.24 0.45
C VAL A 180 2.02 17.99 1.76
N GLU A 181 2.15 18.83 2.77
CA GLU A 181 1.35 18.75 4.00
C GLU A 181 -0.14 18.94 3.73
N ALA A 182 -0.51 19.89 2.88
CA ALA A 182 -1.91 20.09 2.45
C ALA A 182 -2.45 18.88 1.69
N LEU A 183 -1.67 18.32 0.75
CA LEU A 183 -2.03 17.10 0.02
C LEU A 183 -2.25 15.92 0.97
N MET A 184 -1.35 15.74 1.93
CA MET A 184 -1.37 14.61 2.85
C MET A 184 -2.48 14.72 3.91
N ALA A 185 -3.01 15.91 4.18
CA ALA A 185 -4.12 16.15 5.13
C ALA A 185 -3.91 15.45 6.49
N GLY A 186 -2.71 15.55 7.06
CA GLY A 186 -2.34 15.00 8.37
C GLY A 186 -2.02 13.51 8.41
N VAL A 187 -2.13 12.77 7.29
CA VAL A 187 -1.72 11.36 7.24
C VAL A 187 -0.29 11.22 6.71
N LYS A 188 0.32 10.06 6.93
CA LYS A 188 1.64 9.73 6.36
C LYS A 188 1.52 8.58 5.37
N ALA A 189 2.33 8.63 4.32
CA ALA A 189 2.35 7.61 3.29
C ALA A 189 2.95 6.28 3.78
N ASP A 190 2.32 5.19 3.39
CA ASP A 190 2.78 3.81 3.58
C ASP A 190 3.70 3.35 2.45
N CYS A 191 3.53 3.95 1.26
CA CYS A 191 4.30 3.62 0.07
C CYS A 191 4.51 4.88 -0.78
N VAL A 192 5.62 4.95 -1.50
CA VAL A 192 5.88 5.92 -2.55
C VAL A 192 6.07 5.14 -3.85
N TRP A 193 5.30 5.52 -4.86
CA TRP A 193 5.57 5.20 -6.24
C TRP A 193 5.71 6.52 -6.99
N THR A 194 6.83 6.72 -7.71
CA THR A 194 7.05 8.02 -8.33
C THR A 194 7.91 7.96 -9.60
N ASP A 195 7.62 8.85 -10.54
CA ASP A 195 8.28 9.01 -11.83
C ASP A 195 8.73 10.47 -12.01
N PRO A 196 9.81 10.89 -11.33
CA PRO A 196 10.31 12.25 -11.43
C PRO A 196 10.78 12.60 -12.85
N PRO A 197 10.86 13.90 -13.22
CA PRO A 197 11.51 14.33 -14.46
C PRO A 197 12.94 13.78 -14.55
N TYR A 198 13.33 13.29 -15.75
CA TYR A 198 14.63 12.63 -15.94
C TYR A 198 15.77 13.61 -16.29
N GLY A 199 15.50 14.90 -16.50
CA GLY A 199 16.50 15.89 -16.91
C GLY A 199 16.96 15.75 -18.36
N VAL A 200 16.23 15.01 -19.18
CA VAL A 200 16.63 14.68 -20.56
C VAL A 200 16.09 15.65 -21.60
N ALA A 201 15.48 16.76 -21.18
CA ALA A 201 14.80 17.73 -22.04
C ALA A 201 13.82 17.02 -22.99
N TYR A 202 12.94 16.19 -22.44
CA TYR A 202 12.02 15.37 -23.22
C TYR A 202 11.04 16.25 -23.98
N VAL A 203 11.22 16.30 -25.30
CA VAL A 203 10.30 16.93 -26.22
C VAL A 203 9.66 15.82 -27.04
N GLY A 204 8.52 15.29 -26.56
CA GLY A 204 7.72 14.17 -27.08
C GLY A 204 8.14 13.58 -28.44
N GLY A 205 8.89 12.46 -28.45
CA GLY A 205 9.31 11.69 -29.62
C GLY A 205 10.68 12.02 -30.21
N VAL A 206 11.32 11.04 -30.75
CA VAL A 206 12.72 10.77 -31.09
C VAL A 206 13.47 11.77 -32.01
N SER A 207 13.07 13.02 -32.17
CA SER A 207 13.76 13.95 -33.04
C SER A 207 14.35 15.15 -32.31
N HIS A 208 15.67 15.13 -32.11
CA HIS A 208 16.48 16.31 -31.74
C HIS A 208 16.60 17.34 -32.87
N ASP A 209 15.75 17.28 -33.91
CA ASP A 209 15.74 18.29 -34.99
C ASP A 209 15.07 19.56 -34.47
N PRO A 210 15.78 20.70 -34.42
CA PRO A 210 15.28 21.98 -33.93
C PRO A 210 13.98 22.43 -34.62
N LYS A 211 13.75 21.94 -35.84
CA LYS A 211 12.54 22.26 -36.63
C LYS A 211 11.28 21.60 -36.06
N TYR A 212 11.42 20.45 -35.39
CA TYR A 212 10.33 19.77 -34.72
C TYR A 212 10.18 20.18 -33.27
N ALA A 213 11.26 20.60 -32.57
CA ALA A 213 11.23 21.15 -31.23
C ALA A 213 10.31 22.36 -31.14
N LYS A 214 10.49 23.37 -32.00
CA LYS A 214 9.60 24.56 -32.04
C LYS A 214 8.14 24.26 -32.30
N LYS A 215 7.82 23.20 -33.05
CA LYS A 215 6.41 22.82 -33.37
C LYS A 215 5.75 22.13 -32.18
N ARG A 216 6.52 21.62 -31.24
CA ARG A 216 6.07 20.88 -30.04
C ARG A 216 5.97 21.83 -28.82
N GLU A 217 6.92 22.75 -28.64
CA GLU A 217 6.77 23.88 -27.73
C GLU A 217 5.47 24.64 -27.97
N ALA A 218 5.14 24.87 -29.26
CA ALA A 218 3.88 25.49 -29.66
C ALA A 218 2.62 24.64 -29.32
N LYS A 219 2.78 23.36 -28.97
CA LYS A 219 1.69 22.45 -28.57
C LYS A 219 1.66 22.18 -27.06
N GLY A 220 2.52 22.76 -26.26
CA GLY A 220 2.56 22.60 -24.83
C GLY A 220 2.97 21.19 -24.37
N LEU A 221 3.86 20.53 -25.14
CA LEU A 221 4.28 19.14 -24.89
C LEU A 221 5.65 19.04 -24.22
N THR A 222 6.03 20.03 -23.45
CA THR A 222 7.25 20.04 -22.63
C THR A 222 6.95 19.61 -21.20
N ILE A 223 7.81 18.78 -20.63
CA ILE A 223 7.78 18.47 -19.20
C ILE A 223 8.55 19.59 -18.49
N GLU A 224 7.93 20.24 -17.51
CA GLU A 224 8.61 21.24 -16.70
C GLU A 224 9.73 20.58 -15.89
N ASN A 225 10.85 21.30 -15.69
CA ASN A 225 12.05 20.82 -14.99
C ASN A 225 12.77 19.62 -15.62
N ASP A 226 12.52 19.30 -16.90
CA ASP A 226 13.19 18.17 -17.59
C ASP A 226 14.46 18.58 -18.39
N ALA A 227 14.94 19.83 -18.27
CA ALA A 227 16.13 20.34 -18.95
C ALA A 227 17.21 20.76 -17.94
N LEU A 228 17.48 19.92 -16.94
CA LEU A 228 18.44 20.20 -15.86
C LEU A 228 19.79 19.50 -16.14
N ASN A 229 20.92 20.13 -15.76
CA ASN A 229 22.18 19.43 -15.71
C ASN A 229 22.25 18.47 -14.49
N ASP A 230 23.34 17.71 -14.38
CA ASP A 230 23.50 16.66 -13.34
C ASP A 230 23.38 17.22 -11.92
N ASP A 231 23.98 18.38 -11.64
CA ASP A 231 23.95 19.00 -10.31
C ASP A 231 22.54 19.55 -10.02
N GLU A 232 21.95 20.28 -10.97
CA GLU A 232 20.60 20.83 -10.86
C GLU A 232 19.55 19.72 -10.69
N LEU A 233 19.66 18.62 -11.44
CA LEU A 233 18.79 17.46 -11.29
C LEU A 233 18.94 16.81 -9.91
N THR A 234 20.18 16.65 -9.44
CA THR A 234 20.45 16.09 -8.11
C THR A 234 19.85 16.95 -7.00
N ASP A 235 19.98 18.27 -7.09
CA ASP A 235 19.42 19.21 -6.12
C ASP A 235 17.88 19.21 -6.15
N PHE A 236 17.28 19.19 -7.34
CA PHE A 236 15.84 19.09 -7.52
C PHE A 236 15.28 17.77 -6.92
N LEU A 237 15.91 16.62 -7.23
CA LEU A 237 15.54 15.34 -6.67
C LEU A 237 15.70 15.32 -5.15
N ARG A 238 16.76 15.93 -4.63
CA ARG A 238 16.98 16.04 -3.18
C ARG A 238 15.90 16.85 -2.49
N ALA A 239 15.48 17.95 -3.09
CA ALA A 239 14.41 18.79 -2.56
C ALA A 239 13.07 18.06 -2.57
N SER A 240 12.61 17.58 -3.73
CA SER A 240 11.30 16.96 -3.89
C SER A 240 11.18 15.62 -3.16
N LEU A 241 12.14 14.70 -3.34
CA LEU A 241 12.13 13.41 -2.64
C LEU A 241 12.41 13.57 -1.15
N GLY A 242 13.09 14.64 -0.71
CA GLY A 242 13.28 14.96 0.69
C GLY A 242 11.97 15.32 1.40
N VAL A 243 11.12 16.11 0.77
CA VAL A 243 9.78 16.43 1.26
C VAL A 243 8.91 15.17 1.31
N ALA A 244 8.92 14.36 0.24
CA ALA A 244 8.22 13.08 0.23
C ALA A 244 8.72 12.13 1.34
N PHE A 245 10.03 12.10 1.60
CA PHE A 245 10.63 11.28 2.67
C PHE A 245 10.13 11.71 4.06
N ALA A 246 9.97 13.01 4.31
CA ALA A 246 9.42 13.51 5.56
C ALA A 246 7.92 13.16 5.71
N ALA A 247 7.18 13.09 4.60
CA ALA A 247 5.75 12.75 4.56
C ALA A 247 5.45 11.25 4.70
N CYS A 248 6.48 10.38 4.69
CA CYS A 248 6.32 8.93 4.78
C CYS A 248 6.47 8.41 6.21
N LYS A 249 5.82 7.28 6.50
CA LYS A 249 6.08 6.46 7.69
C LYS A 249 7.47 5.83 7.61
N ASP A 250 8.06 5.52 8.75
CA ASP A 250 9.25 4.67 8.79
C ASP A 250 8.86 3.26 8.31
N GLY A 251 9.71 2.65 7.48
CA GLY A 251 9.41 1.38 6.82
C GLY A 251 8.58 1.52 5.53
N ALA A 252 8.08 2.71 5.17
CA ALA A 252 7.37 2.95 3.93
C ALA A 252 8.19 2.50 2.72
N ALA A 253 7.58 1.71 1.83
CA ALA A 253 8.23 1.23 0.62
C ALA A 253 8.38 2.35 -0.43
N TRP A 254 9.45 2.30 -1.22
CA TRP A 254 9.75 3.28 -2.25
C TRP A 254 10.04 2.61 -3.59
N TYR A 255 9.36 3.08 -4.62
CA TYR A 255 9.61 2.76 -6.02
C TYR A 255 9.82 4.07 -6.77
N VAL A 256 11.02 4.30 -7.27
CA VAL A 256 11.38 5.52 -8.00
C VAL A 256 11.84 5.15 -9.39
N ALA A 257 11.04 5.48 -10.39
CA ALA A 257 11.43 5.30 -11.78
C ALA A 257 12.57 6.25 -12.15
N ALA A 258 13.49 5.79 -13.00
CA ALA A 258 14.69 6.51 -13.34
C ALA A 258 15.17 6.16 -14.76
N PRO A 259 15.93 7.03 -15.44
CA PRO A 259 16.51 6.73 -16.73
C PRO A 259 17.54 5.60 -16.62
N ALA A 260 17.63 4.75 -17.66
CA ALA A 260 18.70 3.75 -17.74
C ALA A 260 20.05 4.32 -18.23
N GLY A 261 20.09 5.63 -18.55
CA GLY A 261 21.27 6.33 -19.06
C GLY A 261 22.15 6.97 -17.98
N PRO A 262 23.07 7.86 -18.39
CA PRO A 262 24.05 8.48 -17.49
C PRO A 262 23.43 9.17 -16.27
N LEU A 263 22.28 9.82 -16.42
CA LEU A 263 21.59 10.52 -15.34
C LEU A 263 21.04 9.61 -14.22
N PHE A 264 21.10 8.28 -14.40
CA PHE A 264 20.78 7.31 -13.34
C PHE A 264 21.52 7.56 -12.03
N HIS A 265 22.75 8.07 -12.11
CA HIS A 265 23.57 8.31 -10.92
C HIS A 265 23.02 9.42 -10.01
N CYS A 266 22.32 10.44 -10.55
CA CYS A 266 21.70 11.50 -9.77
C CYS A 266 20.64 10.93 -8.82
N PHE A 267 19.77 10.05 -9.34
CA PHE A 267 18.78 9.33 -8.55
C PHE A 267 19.41 8.44 -7.49
N GLY A 268 20.41 7.64 -7.90
CA GLY A 268 21.13 6.74 -7.00
C GLY A 268 21.84 7.48 -5.87
N THR A 269 22.41 8.66 -6.13
CA THR A 269 23.06 9.50 -5.11
C THR A 269 22.05 9.94 -4.06
N VAL A 270 20.94 10.53 -4.46
CA VAL A 270 19.90 11.03 -3.54
C VAL A 270 19.28 9.90 -2.71
N LEU A 271 18.87 8.80 -3.34
CA LEU A 271 18.23 7.68 -2.66
C LEU A 271 19.20 6.92 -1.73
N LYS A 272 20.50 6.91 -2.05
CA LYS A 272 21.54 6.38 -1.17
C LYS A 272 21.76 7.26 0.05
N ASP A 273 21.78 8.58 -0.13
CA ASP A 273 21.93 9.55 0.97
C ASP A 273 20.76 9.46 1.96
N PHE A 274 19.53 9.23 1.46
CA PHE A 274 18.36 8.99 2.31
C PHE A 274 18.34 7.57 2.93
N GLY A 275 19.24 6.69 2.52
CA GLY A 275 19.28 5.32 2.98
C GLY A 275 18.07 4.48 2.52
N VAL A 276 17.39 4.88 1.46
CA VAL A 276 16.21 4.20 0.92
C VAL A 276 16.60 3.05 -0.01
N TRP A 277 17.55 3.25 -0.90
CA TRP A 277 17.89 2.31 -1.98
C TRP A 277 18.38 0.95 -1.45
N ARG A 278 17.74 -0.14 -1.91
CA ARG A 278 18.11 -1.53 -1.62
C ARG A 278 18.35 -2.35 -2.89
N HIS A 279 17.47 -2.21 -3.88
CA HIS A 279 17.53 -2.94 -5.15
C HIS A 279 17.28 -1.99 -6.32
N THR A 280 17.77 -2.37 -7.49
CA THR A 280 17.37 -1.77 -8.77
C THR A 280 16.61 -2.81 -9.56
N LEU A 281 15.39 -2.49 -9.94
CA LEU A 281 14.55 -3.29 -10.81
C LEU A 281 14.67 -2.77 -12.23
N ALA A 282 14.48 -3.63 -13.23
CA ALA A 282 14.46 -3.26 -14.62
C ALA A 282 13.05 -3.48 -15.19
N TRP A 283 12.34 -2.41 -15.53
CA TRP A 283 11.13 -2.52 -16.34
C TRP A 283 11.53 -2.73 -17.78
N VAL A 284 11.33 -3.94 -18.29
CA VAL A 284 11.67 -4.36 -19.65
C VAL A 284 10.42 -4.26 -20.54
N LYS A 285 10.56 -3.57 -21.66
CA LYS A 285 9.50 -3.33 -22.64
C LYS A 285 9.58 -4.38 -23.74
N SER A 286 8.46 -4.71 -24.41
CA SER A 286 8.42 -5.65 -25.53
C SER A 286 9.26 -5.19 -26.71
N ALA A 287 9.40 -3.87 -26.93
CA ALA A 287 10.19 -3.28 -28.01
C ALA A 287 11.14 -2.20 -27.48
N PHE A 288 12.31 -2.08 -28.08
CA PHE A 288 13.23 -0.99 -27.78
C PHE A 288 12.79 0.32 -28.44
N VAL A 289 13.30 1.44 -27.90
CA VAL A 289 13.13 2.77 -28.52
C VAL A 289 14.26 2.99 -29.52
N PHE A 290 13.90 3.16 -30.78
CA PHE A 290 14.88 3.44 -31.83
C PHE A 290 15.54 4.80 -31.57
N GLY A 291 16.86 4.84 -31.45
CA GLY A 291 17.67 6.04 -31.21
C GLY A 291 18.90 6.08 -32.12
N ARG A 292 19.76 7.10 -31.90
CA ARG A 292 21.02 7.27 -32.63
C ARG A 292 22.24 6.69 -31.89
N SER A 293 22.01 5.96 -30.78
CA SER A 293 23.07 5.30 -29.99
C SER A 293 23.34 3.90 -30.54
N ASP A 294 24.51 3.35 -30.24
CA ASP A 294 24.90 1.98 -30.64
C ASP A 294 24.00 0.92 -30.03
N TYR A 295 23.53 1.15 -28.80
CA TYR A 295 22.55 0.30 -28.12
C TYR A 295 21.25 1.08 -27.90
N HIS A 296 20.12 0.41 -28.17
CA HIS A 296 18.80 0.98 -27.96
C HIS A 296 18.22 0.55 -26.60
N TYR A 297 17.76 1.51 -25.83
CA TYR A 297 17.16 1.23 -24.53
C TYR A 297 15.84 0.46 -24.71
N GLN A 298 15.78 -0.72 -24.07
CA GLN A 298 14.58 -1.55 -24.00
C GLN A 298 14.04 -1.63 -22.57
N HIS A 299 14.69 -0.96 -21.63
CA HIS A 299 14.28 -0.95 -20.24
C HIS A 299 14.41 0.45 -19.63
N GLU A 300 13.70 0.64 -18.55
CA GLU A 300 13.90 1.74 -17.58
C GLU A 300 14.26 1.14 -16.23
N ALA A 301 15.00 1.89 -15.42
CA ALA A 301 15.33 1.48 -14.07
C ALA A 301 14.22 1.90 -13.09
N ILE A 302 14.03 1.10 -12.03
CA ILE A 302 13.19 1.46 -10.90
C ILE A 302 14.02 1.18 -9.64
N PHE A 303 14.33 2.23 -8.89
CA PHE A 303 14.93 2.07 -7.57
C PHE A 303 13.88 1.56 -6.60
N TYR A 304 14.21 0.51 -5.89
CA TYR A 304 13.35 -0.06 -4.86
C TYR A 304 14.07 -0.09 -3.52
N GLY A 305 13.32 0.17 -2.48
CA GLY A 305 13.74 0.06 -1.09
C GLY A 305 12.68 0.57 -0.13
N TRP A 306 13.11 1.06 1.02
CA TRP A 306 12.19 1.55 2.05
C TRP A 306 12.88 2.56 2.96
N LYS A 307 12.08 3.45 3.56
CA LYS A 307 12.54 4.41 4.55
C LYS A 307 13.09 3.68 5.77
N PRO A 308 14.31 4.01 6.24
CA PRO A 308 14.85 3.45 7.50
C PRO A 308 13.96 3.78 8.70
N GLY A 309 14.15 3.04 9.81
CA GLY A 309 13.51 3.32 11.11
C GLY A 309 12.53 2.23 11.55
N SER A 310 11.92 1.49 10.62
CA SER A 310 11.03 0.37 10.92
C SER A 310 11.18 -0.77 9.92
N ALA A 311 10.59 -1.93 10.23
CA ALA A 311 10.43 -3.01 9.27
C ALA A 311 9.53 -2.55 8.11
N HIS A 312 9.92 -2.92 6.87
CA HIS A 312 9.09 -2.64 5.70
C HIS A 312 7.98 -3.69 5.55
N LYS A 313 6.88 -3.28 4.92
CA LYS A 313 5.80 -4.17 4.52
C LYS A 313 6.19 -4.88 3.23
N TRP A 314 6.10 -6.20 3.22
CA TRP A 314 6.26 -7.04 2.05
C TRP A 314 5.13 -8.05 1.99
N THR A 315 4.26 -7.91 1.03
CA THR A 315 3.08 -8.76 0.79
C THR A 315 3.28 -9.74 -0.36
N GLY A 316 4.32 -9.52 -1.17
CA GLY A 316 4.73 -10.41 -2.24
C GLY A 316 5.35 -11.71 -1.73
N ASP A 317 5.37 -12.73 -2.59
CA ASP A 317 6.08 -13.97 -2.31
C ASP A 317 7.61 -13.84 -2.58
N ARG A 318 8.36 -14.94 -2.38
CA ARG A 318 9.82 -14.97 -2.61
C ARG A 318 10.22 -15.28 -4.07
N LYS A 319 9.28 -15.25 -5.01
CA LYS A 319 9.52 -15.55 -6.43
C LYS A 319 9.60 -14.30 -7.29
N GLN A 320 9.48 -13.11 -6.69
CA GLN A 320 9.52 -11.85 -7.40
C GLN A 320 10.89 -11.61 -8.02
N SER A 321 10.89 -11.25 -9.32
CA SER A 321 12.10 -10.98 -10.08
C SER A 321 12.46 -9.49 -10.06
N SER A 322 13.76 -9.18 -10.18
CA SER A 322 14.21 -7.81 -10.45
C SER A 322 13.95 -7.36 -11.90
N THR A 323 13.50 -8.26 -12.77
CA THR A 323 13.14 -7.98 -14.15
C THR A 323 11.62 -7.98 -14.28
N LEU A 324 11.05 -6.82 -14.59
CA LEU A 324 9.62 -6.58 -14.70
C LEU A 324 9.24 -6.44 -16.18
N ASN A 325 8.51 -7.43 -16.72
CA ASN A 325 8.13 -7.45 -18.14
C ASN A 325 6.69 -6.96 -18.27
N PHE A 326 6.54 -5.68 -18.59
CA PHE A 326 5.26 -5.04 -18.86
C PHE A 326 5.34 -4.26 -20.15
N ASP A 327 4.32 -4.39 -20.96
CA ASP A 327 4.23 -3.64 -22.23
C ASP A 327 3.95 -2.15 -21.96
N ARG A 328 4.26 -1.33 -22.96
CA ARG A 328 3.85 0.08 -22.92
C ARG A 328 2.34 0.17 -23.12
N PRO A 329 1.69 1.17 -22.53
CA PRO A 329 0.29 1.47 -22.82
C PRO A 329 0.06 1.62 -24.33
N LYS A 330 -1.02 1.05 -24.83
CA LYS A 330 -1.45 1.22 -26.23
C LYS A 330 -1.76 2.70 -26.47
N GLY A 331 -1.24 3.27 -27.56
CA GLY A 331 -1.43 4.70 -27.86
C GLY A 331 -0.30 5.61 -27.36
N SER A 332 0.67 5.11 -26.57
CA SER A 332 1.86 5.88 -26.14
C SER A 332 2.78 6.31 -27.32
N GLU A 333 2.50 5.86 -28.52
CA GLU A 333 3.18 6.28 -29.76
C GLU A 333 2.64 7.60 -30.32
N ASN A 334 1.55 8.12 -29.74
CA ASN A 334 1.01 9.40 -30.18
C ASN A 334 1.99 10.52 -29.78
N PRO A 335 2.54 11.30 -30.73
CA PRO A 335 3.56 12.32 -30.45
C PRO A 335 2.98 13.55 -29.74
N GLY A 336 2.17 13.37 -28.76
CA GLY A 336 1.47 14.40 -28.00
C GLY A 336 1.33 14.12 -26.52
N HIS A 337 1.64 12.92 -26.06
CA HIS A 337 1.56 12.58 -24.65
C HIS A 337 2.94 12.17 -24.12
N PRO A 338 3.36 12.66 -22.93
CA PRO A 338 4.43 12.01 -22.19
C PRO A 338 4.02 10.55 -22.00
N THR A 339 4.96 9.63 -22.17
CA THR A 339 4.72 8.18 -22.09
C THR A 339 4.25 7.80 -20.68
N PRO A 340 2.97 7.49 -20.46
CA PRO A 340 2.49 7.08 -19.14
C PRO A 340 3.15 5.76 -18.75
N LYS A 341 3.39 5.56 -17.45
CA LYS A 341 3.76 4.25 -16.93
C LYS A 341 2.54 3.32 -17.02
N PRO A 342 2.72 2.04 -17.40
CA PRO A 342 1.61 1.08 -17.40
C PRO A 342 0.99 0.96 -16.02
N VAL A 343 -0.32 1.02 -15.95
CA VAL A 343 -1.06 0.88 -14.68
C VAL A 343 -0.76 -0.47 -14.03
N GLU A 344 -0.67 -1.55 -14.83
CA GLU A 344 -0.35 -2.90 -14.36
C GLU A 344 1.04 -3.00 -13.70
N LEU A 345 2.04 -2.26 -14.19
CA LEU A 345 3.36 -2.20 -13.55
C LEU A 345 3.27 -1.56 -12.15
N VAL A 346 2.50 -0.50 -12.03
CA VAL A 346 2.29 0.18 -10.74
C VAL A 346 1.54 -0.72 -9.78
N GLU A 347 0.42 -1.35 -10.22
CA GLU A 347 -0.35 -2.32 -9.44
C GLU A 347 0.53 -3.45 -8.90
N TYR A 348 1.38 -4.02 -9.76
CA TYR A 348 2.31 -5.07 -9.36
C TYR A 348 3.24 -4.63 -8.23
N CYS A 349 3.84 -3.45 -8.35
CA CYS A 349 4.74 -2.91 -7.33
C CYS A 349 4.01 -2.61 -6.01
N LEU A 350 2.85 -1.95 -6.10
CA LEU A 350 2.02 -1.66 -4.93
C LEU A 350 1.53 -2.94 -4.26
N GLY A 351 1.14 -3.95 -5.05
CA GLY A 351 0.71 -5.25 -4.55
C GLY A 351 1.76 -5.98 -3.72
N ASN A 352 3.05 -5.76 -4.00
CA ASN A 352 4.16 -6.38 -3.26
C ASN A 352 4.51 -5.65 -1.95
N SER A 353 4.15 -4.38 -1.78
CA SER A 353 4.71 -3.56 -0.70
C SER A 353 3.67 -2.72 0.05
N SER A 354 2.39 -2.89 -0.25
CA SER A 354 1.30 -2.19 0.42
C SER A 354 0.05 -3.06 0.47
N GLY A 355 -0.93 -2.69 1.30
CA GLY A 355 -2.25 -3.30 1.41
C GLY A 355 -3.37 -2.37 0.98
N ARG A 356 -4.60 -2.84 1.03
CA ARG A 356 -5.80 -2.02 0.87
C ARG A 356 -5.85 -0.96 1.98
N GLY A 357 -6.38 0.22 1.67
CA GLY A 357 -6.43 1.35 2.61
C GLY A 357 -5.09 2.04 2.83
N ASP A 358 -3.95 1.44 2.44
CA ASP A 358 -2.65 2.10 2.57
C ASP A 358 -2.57 3.35 1.69
N VAL A 359 -1.88 4.36 2.21
CA VAL A 359 -1.69 5.64 1.51
C VAL A 359 -0.45 5.58 0.61
N VAL A 360 -0.64 5.85 -0.68
CA VAL A 360 0.42 5.92 -1.69
C VAL A 360 0.67 7.37 -2.08
N LEU A 361 1.89 7.84 -1.90
CA LEU A 361 2.31 9.18 -2.31
C LEU A 361 3.01 9.13 -3.68
N GLU A 362 2.56 9.99 -4.59
CA GLU A 362 3.14 10.24 -5.90
C GLU A 362 3.39 11.74 -6.06
N PRO A 363 4.64 12.22 -5.87
CA PRO A 363 4.99 13.63 -6.01
C PRO A 363 4.93 14.19 -7.43
N PHE A 364 4.83 13.34 -8.47
CA PHE A 364 4.85 13.71 -9.88
C PHE A 364 3.75 12.97 -10.63
N GLY A 365 2.50 13.42 -10.46
CA GLY A 365 1.27 12.73 -10.88
C GLY A 365 1.18 12.42 -12.37
N GLY A 366 1.72 13.29 -13.22
CA GLY A 366 1.74 13.14 -14.67
C GLY A 366 0.35 12.88 -15.24
N SER A 367 0.17 11.72 -15.87
CA SER A 367 -1.13 11.32 -16.43
C SER A 367 -2.04 10.57 -15.43
N GLY A 368 -1.61 10.34 -14.18
CA GLY A 368 -2.41 9.70 -13.13
C GLY A 368 -2.42 8.17 -13.14
N SER A 369 -1.41 7.51 -13.72
CA SER A 369 -1.34 6.03 -13.71
C SER A 369 -1.34 5.47 -12.29
N THR A 370 -0.63 6.11 -11.35
CA THR A 370 -0.61 5.73 -9.94
C THR A 370 -1.98 5.84 -9.28
N LEU A 371 -2.76 6.86 -9.63
CA LEU A 371 -4.12 7.01 -9.10
C LEU A 371 -5.04 5.88 -9.57
N ILE A 372 -5.01 5.54 -10.86
CA ILE A 372 -5.81 4.43 -11.40
C ILE A 372 -5.38 3.09 -10.78
N ALA A 373 -4.07 2.87 -10.59
CA ALA A 373 -3.57 1.68 -9.90
C ALA A 373 -4.07 1.59 -8.45
N CYS A 374 -4.08 2.72 -7.74
CA CYS A 374 -4.62 2.80 -6.37
C CYS A 374 -6.13 2.53 -6.33
N GLU A 375 -6.92 3.12 -7.25
CA GLU A 375 -8.36 2.87 -7.38
C GLU A 375 -8.64 1.38 -7.58
N LYS A 376 -8.00 0.75 -8.57
CA LYS A 376 -8.16 -0.69 -8.89
C LYS A 376 -7.78 -1.61 -7.74
N THR A 377 -6.85 -1.19 -6.90
CA THR A 377 -6.28 -2.03 -5.84
C THR A 377 -6.69 -1.60 -4.43
N GLY A 378 -7.59 -0.61 -4.31
CA GLY A 378 -8.14 -0.14 -3.03
C GLY A 378 -7.13 0.57 -2.13
N ARG A 379 -6.11 1.20 -2.71
CA ARG A 379 -5.19 2.09 -1.99
C ARG A 379 -5.69 3.52 -2.07
N HIS A 380 -5.20 4.38 -1.18
CA HIS A 380 -5.54 5.80 -1.17
C HIS A 380 -4.40 6.63 -1.78
N ALA A 381 -4.60 7.14 -2.98
CA ALA A 381 -3.59 7.94 -3.66
C ALA A 381 -3.52 9.37 -3.12
N ARG A 382 -2.31 9.89 -3.04
CA ARG A 382 -1.97 11.30 -2.78
C ARG A 382 -1.04 11.76 -3.89
N LEU A 383 -1.61 12.40 -4.91
CA LEU A 383 -0.85 12.82 -6.09
C LEU A 383 -0.62 14.32 -6.09
N MET A 384 0.59 14.72 -6.41
CA MET A 384 0.91 16.11 -6.73
C MET A 384 1.28 16.23 -8.20
N GLU A 385 0.77 17.27 -8.85
CA GLU A 385 1.08 17.59 -10.24
C GLU A 385 1.25 19.11 -10.38
N LEU A 386 2.31 19.51 -11.06
CA LEU A 386 2.65 20.92 -11.19
C LEU A 386 1.78 21.63 -12.25
N ASP A 387 1.55 20.95 -13.38
CA ASP A 387 0.79 21.52 -14.50
C ASP A 387 -0.72 21.40 -14.27
N PRO A 388 -1.48 22.51 -14.18
CA PRO A 388 -2.92 22.50 -14.02
C PRO A 388 -3.66 21.69 -15.08
N LYS A 389 -3.15 21.65 -16.31
CA LYS A 389 -3.75 20.87 -17.41
C LYS A 389 -3.67 19.37 -17.14
N TYR A 390 -2.55 18.92 -16.57
CA TYR A 390 -2.40 17.52 -16.21
C TYR A 390 -3.17 17.15 -14.94
N CYS A 391 -3.38 18.09 -14.01
CA CYS A 391 -4.33 17.88 -12.93
C CYS A 391 -5.74 17.61 -13.48
N ASP A 392 -6.20 18.39 -14.47
CA ASP A 392 -7.49 18.16 -15.13
C ASP A 392 -7.52 16.82 -15.89
N VAL A 393 -6.39 16.39 -16.49
CA VAL A 393 -6.26 15.07 -17.11
C VAL A 393 -6.46 13.96 -16.07
N ILE A 394 -5.80 14.05 -14.92
CA ILE A 394 -5.92 13.08 -13.83
C ILE A 394 -7.36 12.98 -13.34
N VAL A 395 -8.00 14.12 -13.07
CA VAL A 395 -9.40 14.21 -12.62
C VAL A 395 -10.33 13.57 -13.64
N LYS A 396 -10.23 13.97 -14.91
CA LYS A 396 -11.07 13.46 -15.99
C LYS A 396 -10.87 11.96 -16.23
N ARG A 397 -9.61 11.47 -16.17
CA ARG A 397 -9.26 10.05 -16.30
C ARG A 397 -9.96 9.22 -15.24
N TRP A 398 -9.88 9.65 -13.97
CA TRP A 398 -10.54 8.97 -12.88
C TRP A 398 -12.06 8.99 -13.00
N GLU A 399 -12.66 10.13 -13.35
CA GLU A 399 -14.10 10.23 -13.59
C GLU A 399 -14.58 9.31 -14.72
N GLN A 400 -13.82 9.21 -15.81
CA GLN A 400 -14.13 8.29 -16.91
C GLN A 400 -13.97 6.82 -16.52
N PHE A 401 -12.96 6.52 -15.74
CA PHE A 401 -12.66 5.16 -15.29
C PHE A 401 -13.69 4.65 -14.29
N THR A 402 -14.09 5.47 -13.31
CA THR A 402 -14.99 5.06 -12.22
C THR A 402 -16.46 5.40 -12.47
N GLY A 403 -16.75 6.37 -13.31
CA GLY A 403 -18.10 6.97 -13.45
C GLY A 403 -18.49 7.94 -12.33
N ASN A 404 -17.66 8.11 -11.32
CA ASN A 404 -17.87 9.03 -10.20
C ASN A 404 -17.49 10.45 -10.57
N LYS A 405 -17.82 11.43 -9.70
CA LYS A 405 -17.46 12.84 -9.86
C LYS A 405 -16.46 13.27 -8.82
N ALA A 406 -15.39 13.92 -9.27
CA ALA A 406 -14.43 14.58 -8.41
C ALA A 406 -15.01 15.87 -7.82
N MET A 407 -14.54 16.25 -6.64
CA MET A 407 -14.95 17.48 -5.96
C MET A 407 -13.72 18.33 -5.65
N LEU A 408 -13.80 19.63 -5.92
CA LEU A 408 -12.78 20.57 -5.50
C LEU A 408 -12.93 20.82 -4.00
N GLU A 409 -11.86 20.64 -3.24
CA GLU A 409 -11.83 20.96 -1.81
C GLU A 409 -11.87 22.49 -1.65
N LEU A 410 -12.89 22.99 -1.00
CA LEU A 410 -12.96 24.41 -0.66
C LEU A 410 -11.99 24.65 0.51
N ILE A 411 -10.80 25.21 0.23
CA ILE A 411 -9.92 25.70 1.29
C ILE A 411 -10.67 26.89 1.91
N SER A 412 -11.19 26.73 3.13
CA SER A 412 -11.66 27.87 3.90
C SER A 412 -10.44 28.76 4.13
N GLU A 413 -10.44 29.96 3.55
CA GLU A 413 -9.51 31.00 3.94
C GLU A 413 -9.61 31.17 5.47
N ALA A 414 -8.65 30.59 6.18
CA ALA A 414 -8.51 30.86 7.60
C ALA A 414 -8.01 32.30 7.70
N PHE A 415 -8.92 33.21 8.05
CA PHE A 415 -8.60 34.59 8.43
C PHE A 415 -7.77 34.63 9.71
#